data_439b33ef70ed95b794ae1d8104e1c494
#
_entry.id   439b33ef70ed95b794ae1d8104e1c494
#
_cell.length_a   1.000
_cell.length_b   1.000
_cell.length_c   1.000
_cell.angle_alpha   90.00
_cell.angle_beta   90.00
_cell.angle_gamma   90.00
#
_symmetry.space_group_name_H-M   'P 1'
#
loop_
_entity.id
_entity.type
_entity.pdbx_description
1 polymer ?
#
loop_
_entity_poly.entity_id
_entity_poly.type
_entity_poly.pdbx_seq_one_letter_code
_entity_poly.pdbx_strand_id
1 'polypeptide(L)'
;MNTIWKPIKNFEEIYLISNHGEVKSLKRKIPVLNHGEPNAKSIPEKILKPEELWTGRLRVTLIYKGKKVRPTIHRLVAQHFIPNNEDKPCINHINGNPKNNYVDNLEWCTYKENMDHASRLKLNARGSKNGASKLTEKKVLQIRALYKTGEYTQEKLSIQYKVSPGCIWNILSRRYWKHI
;
A
#
# COMPACT_ATOMS: atom_id res chain seq x y z
N MET A 1 -12.12 -18.05 -12.65
CA MET A 1 -13.28 -17.11 -12.74
C MET A 1 -13.27 -16.38 -14.07
N ASN A 2 -14.43 -16.14 -14.65
CA ASN A 2 -14.53 -15.35 -15.89
C ASN A 2 -14.19 -13.87 -15.60
N THR A 3 -13.53 -13.22 -16.56
CA THR A 3 -13.23 -11.78 -16.47
C THR A 3 -14.50 -10.96 -16.68
N ILE A 4 -14.89 -10.19 -15.67
CA ILE A 4 -16.05 -9.29 -15.72
C ILE A 4 -15.54 -7.87 -15.80
N TRP A 5 -16.05 -7.10 -16.75
CA TRP A 5 -15.69 -5.71 -16.98
C TRP A 5 -16.83 -4.79 -16.57
N LYS A 6 -16.51 -3.70 -15.86
CA LYS A 6 -17.46 -2.62 -15.52
C LYS A 6 -16.93 -1.26 -15.95
N PRO A 7 -17.79 -0.35 -16.43
CA PRO A 7 -17.39 1.03 -16.72
C PRO A 7 -16.85 1.73 -15.48
N ILE A 8 -15.75 2.48 -15.62
CA ILE A 8 -15.22 3.28 -14.53
C ILE A 8 -16.05 4.53 -14.34
N LYS A 9 -16.59 4.75 -13.14
CA LYS A 9 -17.41 5.92 -12.77
C LYS A 9 -16.72 7.24 -13.18
N ASN A 10 -17.46 8.12 -13.85
CA ASN A 10 -17.03 9.37 -14.49
C ASN A 10 -16.13 9.18 -15.72
N PHE A 11 -15.96 7.96 -16.22
CA PHE A 11 -15.18 7.63 -17.42
C PHE A 11 -15.84 6.51 -18.23
N GLU A 12 -17.14 6.36 -18.13
CA GLU A 12 -17.93 5.19 -18.55
C GLU A 12 -17.72 4.84 -20.03
N GLU A 13 -17.58 5.86 -20.89
CA GLU A 13 -17.39 5.68 -22.35
C GLU A 13 -15.93 5.47 -22.76
N ILE A 14 -14.99 5.51 -21.80
CA ILE A 14 -13.56 5.60 -22.11
C ILE A 14 -12.76 4.47 -21.48
N TYR A 15 -13.12 4.08 -20.24
CA TYR A 15 -12.35 3.10 -19.50
C TYR A 15 -13.23 2.08 -18.78
N LEU A 16 -12.78 0.82 -18.81
CA LEU A 16 -13.36 -0.28 -18.05
C LEU A 16 -12.36 -0.77 -17.02
N ILE A 17 -12.88 -1.28 -15.90
CA ILE A 17 -12.12 -2.02 -14.86
C ILE A 17 -12.62 -3.46 -14.81
N SER A 18 -11.69 -4.43 -14.74
CA SER A 18 -12.04 -5.82 -14.54
C SER A 18 -12.04 -6.21 -13.06
N ASN A 19 -12.76 -7.30 -12.74
CA ASN A 19 -12.71 -7.94 -11.42
C ASN A 19 -11.32 -8.51 -11.06
N HIS A 20 -10.38 -8.54 -12.01
CA HIS A 20 -8.98 -8.96 -11.82
C HIS A 20 -8.01 -7.78 -11.66
N GLY A 21 -8.51 -6.52 -11.74
CA GLY A 21 -7.69 -5.32 -11.59
C GLY A 21 -7.02 -4.86 -12.88
N GLU A 22 -7.48 -5.30 -14.03
CA GLU A 22 -7.03 -4.75 -15.31
C GLU A 22 -7.88 -3.54 -15.69
N VAL A 23 -7.25 -2.50 -16.25
CA VAL A 23 -7.93 -1.33 -16.76
C VAL A 23 -7.79 -1.28 -18.27
N LYS A 24 -8.93 -1.20 -18.96
CA LYS A 24 -9.01 -1.17 -20.41
C LYS A 24 -9.42 0.23 -20.90
N SER A 25 -8.67 0.79 -21.84
CA SER A 25 -9.06 1.96 -22.61
C SER A 25 -9.85 1.52 -23.83
N LEU A 26 -11.06 2.02 -23.99
CA LEU A 26 -11.92 1.71 -25.12
C LEU A 26 -11.46 2.42 -26.41
N LYS A 27 -11.73 1.80 -27.56
CA LYS A 27 -11.54 2.42 -28.87
C LYS A 27 -12.40 3.67 -28.99
N ARG A 28 -11.80 4.79 -29.40
CA ARG A 28 -12.51 6.05 -29.61
C ARG A 28 -11.81 6.94 -30.61
N LYS A 29 -12.54 7.91 -31.14
CA LYS A 29 -11.99 9.02 -31.92
C LYS A 29 -11.94 10.27 -31.04
N ILE A 30 -10.84 11.00 -31.06
CA ILE A 30 -10.68 12.28 -30.35
C ILE A 30 -10.50 13.39 -31.40
N PRO A 31 -11.18 14.52 -31.25
CA PRO A 31 -10.96 15.66 -32.13
C PRO A 31 -9.54 16.21 -31.94
N VAL A 32 -8.88 16.49 -33.03
CA VAL A 32 -7.55 17.13 -33.07
C VAL A 32 -7.57 18.19 -34.16
N LEU A 33 -6.69 19.19 -34.08
CA LEU A 33 -6.44 20.10 -35.20
C LEU A 33 -5.22 19.59 -35.95
N ASN A 34 -5.32 19.48 -37.26
CA ASN A 34 -4.21 19.16 -38.14
C ASN A 34 -3.99 20.35 -39.08
N HIS A 35 -2.88 21.09 -38.90
CA HIS A 35 -2.59 22.34 -39.62
C HIS A 35 -3.72 23.38 -39.56
N GLY A 36 -4.42 23.46 -38.40
CA GLY A 36 -5.57 24.35 -38.20
C GLY A 36 -6.92 23.80 -38.65
N GLU A 37 -6.94 22.69 -39.37
CA GLU A 37 -8.19 22.05 -39.84
C GLU A 37 -8.69 20.99 -38.85
N PRO A 38 -10.03 20.89 -38.64
CA PRO A 38 -10.61 19.86 -37.79
C PRO A 38 -10.31 18.46 -38.32
N ASN A 39 -9.79 17.59 -37.46
CA ASN A 39 -9.48 16.19 -37.75
C ASN A 39 -9.82 15.30 -36.58
N ALA A 40 -9.72 13.98 -36.73
CA ALA A 40 -10.01 13.02 -35.69
C ALA A 40 -8.88 11.98 -35.57
N LYS A 41 -8.27 11.91 -34.40
CA LYS A 41 -7.28 10.86 -34.06
C LYS A 41 -8.00 9.64 -33.49
N SER A 42 -7.77 8.47 -34.10
CA SER A 42 -8.25 7.19 -33.56
C SER A 42 -7.37 6.70 -32.43
N ILE A 43 -7.97 6.42 -31.30
CA ILE A 43 -7.32 5.76 -30.13
C ILE A 43 -7.76 4.29 -30.15
N PRO A 44 -6.85 3.32 -30.27
CA PRO A 44 -7.20 1.89 -30.24
C PRO A 44 -7.59 1.45 -28.84
N GLU A 45 -8.35 0.37 -28.77
CA GLU A 45 -8.56 -0.36 -27.51
C GLU A 45 -7.24 -0.93 -27.00
N LYS A 46 -6.98 -0.80 -25.69
CA LYS A 46 -5.81 -1.39 -25.07
C LYS A 46 -5.96 -1.56 -23.56
N ILE A 47 -5.32 -2.57 -23.00
CA ILE A 47 -5.08 -2.69 -21.55
C ILE A 47 -4.00 -1.67 -21.15
N LEU A 48 -4.29 -0.90 -20.10
CA LEU A 48 -3.35 0.08 -19.60
C LEU A 48 -2.29 -0.61 -18.73
N LYS A 49 -1.01 -0.27 -18.94
CA LYS A 49 0.08 -0.73 -18.10
C LYS A 49 0.00 -0.01 -16.73
N PRO A 50 -0.09 -0.75 -15.61
CA PRO A 50 -0.07 -0.12 -14.30
C PRO A 50 1.32 0.40 -13.94
N GLU A 51 1.36 1.44 -13.11
CA GLU A 51 2.56 1.99 -12.48
C GLU A 51 2.61 1.50 -11.02
N GLU A 52 3.75 0.99 -10.59
CA GLU A 52 3.98 0.58 -9.20
C GLU A 52 4.40 1.78 -8.35
N LEU A 53 3.73 1.97 -7.22
CA LEU A 53 4.09 2.95 -6.21
C LEU A 53 5.16 2.39 -5.27
N TRP A 54 5.90 3.27 -4.57
CA TRP A 54 6.86 2.88 -3.53
C TRP A 54 6.25 2.01 -2.41
N THR A 55 4.92 2.07 -2.23
CA THR A 55 4.16 1.22 -1.31
C THR A 55 3.89 -0.19 -1.85
N GLY A 56 4.33 -0.52 -3.06
CA GLY A 56 4.00 -1.76 -3.76
C GLY A 56 2.61 -1.79 -4.40
N ARG A 57 1.77 -0.77 -4.17
CA ARG A 57 0.44 -0.68 -4.78
C ARG A 57 0.53 -0.29 -6.24
N LEU A 58 -0.44 -0.75 -7.03
CA LEU A 58 -0.55 -0.42 -8.44
C LEU A 58 -1.55 0.73 -8.67
N ARG A 59 -1.19 1.65 -9.58
CA ARG A 59 -2.06 2.74 -10.04
C ARG A 59 -2.08 2.81 -11.56
N VAL A 60 -3.11 3.47 -12.11
CA VAL A 60 -3.19 3.78 -13.54
C VAL A 60 -3.42 5.27 -13.74
N THR A 61 -3.03 5.76 -14.92
CA THR A 61 -3.32 7.12 -15.33
C THR A 61 -4.52 7.12 -16.26
N LEU A 62 -5.59 7.82 -15.86
CA LEU A 62 -6.79 8.06 -16.66
C LEU A 62 -6.80 9.53 -17.12
N ILE A 63 -7.16 9.77 -18.38
CA ILE A 63 -7.20 11.11 -18.97
C ILE A 63 -8.58 11.32 -19.63
N TYR A 64 -9.26 12.39 -19.24
CA TYR A 64 -10.54 12.79 -19.81
C TYR A 64 -10.65 14.31 -19.86
N LYS A 65 -11.00 14.86 -21.03
CA LYS A 65 -11.17 16.32 -21.24
C LYS A 65 -10.01 17.13 -20.67
N GLY A 66 -8.76 16.70 -20.94
CA GLY A 66 -7.55 17.36 -20.46
C GLY A 66 -7.23 17.15 -18.96
N LYS A 67 -8.15 16.60 -18.17
CA LYS A 67 -7.90 16.28 -16.76
C LYS A 67 -7.23 14.91 -16.63
N LYS A 68 -6.20 14.84 -15.78
CA LYS A 68 -5.44 13.63 -15.49
C LYS A 68 -5.70 13.20 -14.05
N VAL A 69 -6.16 11.97 -13.84
CA VAL A 69 -6.33 11.35 -12.53
C VAL A 69 -5.53 10.07 -12.43
N ARG A 70 -5.06 9.73 -11.23
CA ARG A 70 -4.19 8.57 -11.00
C ARG A 70 -4.73 7.69 -9.86
N PRO A 71 -5.88 7.03 -10.06
CA PRO A 71 -6.44 6.16 -9.05
C PRO A 71 -5.58 4.89 -8.88
N THR A 72 -5.59 4.34 -7.66
CA THR A 72 -5.02 3.02 -7.40
C THR A 72 -5.99 1.93 -7.86
N ILE A 73 -5.44 0.83 -8.38
CA ILE A 73 -6.25 -0.24 -8.99
C ILE A 73 -7.16 -0.92 -7.96
N HIS A 74 -6.64 -1.27 -6.76
CA HIS A 74 -7.46 -1.88 -5.71
C HIS A 74 -8.69 -1.02 -5.35
N ARG A 75 -8.55 0.33 -5.38
CA ARG A 75 -9.67 1.24 -5.12
C ARG A 75 -10.69 1.23 -6.26
N LEU A 76 -10.23 1.18 -7.50
CA LEU A 76 -11.13 1.02 -8.65
C LEU A 76 -11.91 -0.29 -8.57
N VAL A 77 -11.23 -1.42 -8.30
CA VAL A 77 -11.90 -2.72 -8.16
C VAL A 77 -12.92 -2.68 -7.02
N ALA A 78 -12.51 -2.26 -5.83
CA ALA A 78 -13.40 -2.25 -4.68
C ALA A 78 -14.65 -1.37 -4.92
N GLN A 79 -14.48 -0.17 -5.47
CA GLN A 79 -15.57 0.76 -5.76
C GLN A 79 -16.60 0.22 -6.78
N HIS A 80 -16.17 -0.66 -7.70
CA HIS A 80 -17.05 -1.15 -8.75
C HIS A 80 -17.60 -2.56 -8.49
N PHE A 81 -16.96 -3.34 -7.65
CA PHE A 81 -17.31 -4.75 -7.47
C PHE A 81 -17.70 -5.13 -6.04
N ILE A 82 -17.30 -4.36 -5.02
CA ILE A 82 -17.53 -4.70 -3.61
C ILE A 82 -18.46 -3.65 -2.98
N PRO A 83 -19.66 -4.04 -2.51
CA PRO A 83 -20.53 -3.13 -1.76
C PRO A 83 -19.83 -2.58 -0.52
N ASN A 84 -20.08 -1.31 -0.20
CA ASN A 84 -19.56 -0.64 1.00
C ASN A 84 -20.70 0.01 1.78
N ASN A 85 -21.57 -0.82 2.37
CA ASN A 85 -22.78 -0.37 3.07
C ASN A 85 -22.48 0.34 4.40
N GLU A 86 -21.26 0.15 4.94
CA GLU A 86 -20.81 0.73 6.21
C GLU A 86 -19.89 1.94 6.01
N ASP A 87 -19.77 2.44 4.79
CA ASP A 87 -18.90 3.57 4.41
C ASP A 87 -17.45 3.44 4.95
N LYS A 88 -16.91 2.23 4.97
CA LYS A 88 -15.56 1.96 5.44
C LYS A 88 -14.52 2.68 4.57
N PRO A 89 -13.54 3.39 5.17
CA PRO A 89 -12.65 4.29 4.42
C PRO A 89 -11.49 3.58 3.71
N CYS A 90 -11.11 2.40 4.19
CA CYS A 90 -9.93 1.66 3.73
C CYS A 90 -10.29 0.44 2.89
N ILE A 91 -9.32 0.01 2.09
CA ILE A 91 -9.36 -1.26 1.38
C ILE A 91 -8.13 -2.06 1.80
N ASN A 92 -8.38 -3.27 2.27
CA ASN A 92 -7.38 -4.24 2.67
C ASN A 92 -7.15 -5.27 1.56
N HIS A 93 -5.91 -5.77 1.43
CA HIS A 93 -5.57 -6.95 0.65
C HIS A 93 -5.55 -8.14 1.60
N ILE A 94 -6.49 -9.06 1.48
CA ILE A 94 -6.68 -10.19 2.41
C ILE A 94 -5.42 -11.03 2.56
N ASN A 95 -4.69 -11.27 1.48
CA ASN A 95 -3.43 -12.03 1.50
C ASN A 95 -2.19 -11.16 1.81
N GLY A 96 -2.36 -9.86 2.09
CA GLY A 96 -1.26 -8.93 2.36
C GLY A 96 -0.42 -8.54 1.16
N ASN A 97 -0.70 -9.02 -0.06
CA ASN A 97 0.02 -8.66 -1.27
C ASN A 97 -0.62 -7.45 -1.99
N PRO A 98 -0.01 -6.25 -1.97
CA PRO A 98 -0.58 -5.03 -2.55
C PRO A 98 -0.68 -5.04 -4.08
N LYS A 99 -0.09 -6.03 -4.75
CA LYS A 99 -0.17 -6.22 -6.21
C LYS A 99 -1.33 -7.11 -6.64
N ASN A 100 -1.89 -7.90 -5.73
CA ASN A 100 -3.01 -8.78 -6.02
C ASN A 100 -4.35 -8.05 -5.87
N ASN A 101 -4.81 -7.46 -6.96
CA ASN A 101 -6.03 -6.65 -7.01
C ASN A 101 -7.27 -7.42 -7.48
N TYR A 102 -7.28 -8.75 -7.39
CA TYR A 102 -8.47 -9.56 -7.62
C TYR A 102 -9.57 -9.20 -6.60
N VAL A 103 -10.81 -9.14 -7.07
CA VAL A 103 -11.96 -8.76 -6.23
C VAL A 103 -12.07 -9.61 -4.96
N ASP A 104 -11.82 -10.92 -5.06
CA ASP A 104 -11.89 -11.86 -3.92
C ASP A 104 -10.77 -11.67 -2.89
N ASN A 105 -9.73 -10.91 -3.24
CA ASN A 105 -8.62 -10.58 -2.35
C ASN A 105 -8.76 -9.20 -1.73
N LEU A 106 -9.85 -8.48 -1.99
CA LEU A 106 -10.08 -7.12 -1.50
C LEU A 106 -11.29 -7.06 -0.59
N GLU A 107 -11.19 -6.29 0.47
CA GLU A 107 -12.30 -6.01 1.39
C GLU A 107 -12.28 -4.55 1.85
N TRP A 108 -13.48 -3.98 2.08
CA TRP A 108 -13.58 -2.70 2.76
C TRP A 108 -13.33 -2.90 4.26
N CYS A 109 -12.55 -2.01 4.86
CA CYS A 109 -12.20 -2.08 6.27
C CYS A 109 -12.06 -0.70 6.90
N THR A 110 -12.12 -0.65 8.22
CA THR A 110 -11.73 0.51 9.03
C THR A 110 -10.21 0.58 9.14
N TYR A 111 -9.68 1.74 9.57
CA TYR A 111 -8.25 1.88 9.85
C TYR A 111 -7.75 0.89 10.91
N LYS A 112 -8.58 0.64 11.95
CA LYS A 112 -8.24 -0.30 13.02
C LYS A 112 -8.15 -1.73 12.49
N GLU A 113 -9.17 -2.21 11.77
CA GLU A 113 -9.18 -3.53 11.15
C GLU A 113 -7.97 -3.75 10.25
N ASN A 114 -7.62 -2.74 9.43
CA ASN A 114 -6.46 -2.80 8.54
C ASN A 114 -5.13 -2.90 9.31
N MET A 115 -4.97 -2.15 10.42
CA MET A 115 -3.79 -2.23 11.27
C MET A 115 -3.68 -3.58 11.99
N ASP A 116 -4.80 -4.09 12.50
CA ASP A 116 -4.86 -5.39 13.18
C ASP A 116 -4.52 -6.52 12.20
N HIS A 117 -5.01 -6.44 10.97
CA HIS A 117 -4.68 -7.37 9.89
C HIS A 117 -3.18 -7.33 9.55
N ALA A 118 -2.60 -6.13 9.35
CA ALA A 118 -1.17 -5.96 9.09
C ALA A 118 -0.30 -6.52 10.25
N SER A 119 -0.77 -6.39 11.49
CA SER A 119 -0.10 -6.94 12.67
C SER A 119 -0.16 -8.47 12.70
N ARG A 120 -1.30 -9.07 12.37
CA ARG A 120 -1.47 -10.53 12.28
C ARG A 120 -0.57 -11.14 11.21
N LEU A 121 -0.51 -10.52 10.05
CA LEU A 121 0.35 -10.96 8.94
C LEU A 121 1.83 -10.57 9.12
N LYS A 122 2.19 -9.91 10.24
CA LYS A 122 3.56 -9.44 10.54
C LYS A 122 4.15 -8.52 9.45
N LEU A 123 3.29 -7.76 8.75
CA LEU A 123 3.69 -6.84 7.68
C LEU A 123 4.34 -5.57 8.22
N ASN A 124 4.11 -5.22 9.49
CA ASN A 124 4.70 -4.05 10.11
C ASN A 124 6.21 -4.23 10.27
N ALA A 125 6.97 -3.24 9.82
CA ALA A 125 8.42 -3.22 10.01
C ALA A 125 8.76 -3.25 11.51
N ARG A 126 9.51 -4.29 11.93
CA ARG A 126 9.93 -4.49 13.33
C ARG A 126 11.46 -4.50 13.43
N GLY A 127 11.97 -4.15 14.61
CA GLY A 127 13.39 -4.18 14.86
C GLY A 127 14.15 -3.22 13.95
N SER A 128 15.29 -3.66 13.42
CA SER A 128 16.14 -2.88 12.50
C SER A 128 15.47 -2.55 11.17
N LYS A 129 14.41 -3.28 10.77
CA LYS A 129 13.61 -2.97 9.57
C LYS A 129 12.75 -1.71 9.74
N ASN A 130 12.53 -1.24 10.96
CA ASN A 130 11.87 0.04 11.21
C ASN A 130 12.88 1.16 10.98
N GLY A 131 12.66 2.02 9.97
CA GLY A 131 13.58 3.11 9.61
C GLY A 131 13.86 4.11 10.73
N ALA A 132 13.00 4.19 11.77
CA ALA A 132 13.23 5.00 12.96
C ALA A 132 14.07 4.29 14.03
N SER A 133 14.45 3.03 13.83
CA SER A 133 15.23 2.27 14.82
C SER A 133 16.68 2.69 14.83
N LYS A 134 17.18 3.13 15.99
CA LYS A 134 18.62 3.42 16.23
C LYS A 134 19.44 2.18 16.57
N LEU A 135 18.77 1.08 16.87
CA LEU A 135 19.41 -0.18 17.30
C LEU A 135 19.11 -1.30 16.31
N THR A 136 20.01 -2.28 16.29
CA THR A 136 19.84 -3.55 15.57
C THR A 136 19.57 -4.69 16.54
N GLU A 137 19.06 -5.82 16.06
CA GLU A 137 18.85 -7.04 16.84
C GLU A 137 20.12 -7.42 17.64
N LYS A 138 21.28 -7.39 16.96
CA LYS A 138 22.58 -7.70 17.58
C LYS A 138 22.89 -6.77 18.76
N LYS A 139 22.69 -5.46 18.60
CA LYS A 139 22.90 -4.48 19.67
C LYS A 139 21.95 -4.71 20.85
N VAL A 140 20.69 -5.04 20.58
CA VAL A 140 19.69 -5.31 21.63
C VAL A 140 20.06 -6.56 22.44
N LEU A 141 20.50 -7.63 21.78
CA LEU A 141 21.00 -8.83 22.47
C LEU A 141 22.25 -8.53 23.31
N GLN A 142 23.19 -7.71 22.81
CA GLN A 142 24.35 -7.25 23.56
C GLN A 142 23.95 -6.44 24.80
N ILE A 143 22.99 -5.49 24.67
CA ILE A 143 22.47 -4.72 25.82
C ILE A 143 21.92 -5.65 26.90
N ARG A 144 21.12 -6.64 26.52
CA ARG A 144 20.58 -7.63 27.49
C ARG A 144 21.66 -8.48 28.17
N ALA A 145 22.66 -8.91 27.38
CA ALA A 145 23.76 -9.68 27.90
C ALA A 145 24.62 -8.87 28.91
N LEU A 146 25.00 -7.63 28.52
CA LEU A 146 25.80 -6.75 29.39
C LEU A 146 25.04 -6.37 30.67
N TYR A 147 23.74 -6.10 30.60
CA TYR A 147 22.94 -5.81 31.79
C TYR A 147 22.88 -7.00 32.76
N LYS A 148 22.84 -8.23 32.23
CA LYS A 148 22.78 -9.46 33.01
C LYS A 148 24.07 -9.73 33.82
N THR A 149 25.23 -9.18 33.42
CA THR A 149 26.47 -9.31 34.17
C THR A 149 26.45 -8.55 35.52
N GLY A 150 25.54 -7.57 35.66
CA GLY A 150 25.48 -6.70 36.85
C GLY A 150 26.48 -5.54 36.85
N GLU A 151 27.43 -5.51 35.92
CA GLU A 151 28.46 -4.46 35.81
C GLU A 151 28.00 -3.17 35.14
N TYR A 152 26.91 -3.27 34.37
CA TYR A 152 26.38 -2.18 33.58
C TYR A 152 25.02 -1.71 34.08
N THR A 153 24.93 -0.43 34.44
CA THR A 153 23.66 0.22 34.75
C THR A 153 22.91 0.61 33.46
N GLN A 154 21.60 0.84 33.57
CA GLN A 154 20.80 1.32 32.42
C GLN A 154 21.34 2.64 31.87
N GLU A 155 21.86 3.50 32.74
CA GLU A 155 22.43 4.80 32.34
C GLU A 155 23.73 4.63 31.53
N LYS A 156 24.67 3.77 32.01
CA LYS A 156 25.89 3.44 31.26
C LYS A 156 25.57 2.88 29.88
N LEU A 157 24.60 1.95 29.77
CA LEU A 157 24.17 1.39 28.50
C LEU A 157 23.51 2.44 27.60
N SER A 158 22.75 3.37 28.16
CA SER A 158 22.10 4.42 27.38
C SER A 158 23.13 5.32 26.69
N ILE A 159 24.18 5.69 27.41
CA ILE A 159 25.31 6.48 26.89
C ILE A 159 26.06 5.68 25.81
N GLN A 160 26.45 4.45 26.10
CA GLN A 160 27.22 3.58 25.20
C GLN A 160 26.51 3.35 23.86
N TYR A 161 25.19 3.12 23.89
CA TYR A 161 24.40 2.82 22.69
C TYR A 161 23.69 4.04 22.11
N LYS A 162 23.91 5.25 22.66
CA LYS A 162 23.36 6.54 22.23
C LYS A 162 21.82 6.52 22.11
N VAL A 163 21.17 6.00 23.15
CA VAL A 163 19.70 5.94 23.29
C VAL A 163 19.30 6.46 24.67
N SER A 164 18.03 6.78 24.88
CA SER A 164 17.57 7.24 26.22
C SER A 164 17.57 6.08 27.24
N PRO A 165 17.72 6.36 28.55
CA PRO A 165 17.57 5.35 29.61
C PRO A 165 16.23 4.61 29.55
N GLY A 166 15.12 5.33 29.24
CA GLY A 166 13.81 4.72 29.03
C GLY A 166 13.76 3.74 27.85
N CYS A 167 14.57 3.95 26.80
CA CYS A 167 14.72 2.98 25.72
C CYS A 167 15.39 1.69 26.23
N ILE A 168 16.46 1.81 27.03
CA ILE A 168 17.12 0.65 27.63
C ILE A 168 16.15 -0.11 28.55
N TRP A 169 15.41 0.61 29.39
CA TRP A 169 14.38 -0.01 30.24
C TRP A 169 13.33 -0.80 29.43
N ASN A 170 12.80 -0.22 28.35
CA ASN A 170 11.85 -0.89 27.48
C ASN A 170 12.43 -2.14 26.78
N ILE A 171 13.74 -2.14 26.48
CA ILE A 171 14.45 -3.29 25.91
C ILE A 171 14.61 -4.40 26.96
N LEU A 172 15.01 -4.05 28.17
CA LEU A 172 15.23 -5.00 29.25
C LEU A 172 13.92 -5.60 29.76
N SER A 173 12.86 -4.80 29.88
CA SER A 173 11.51 -5.22 30.25
C SER A 173 10.76 -5.93 29.12
N ARG A 174 11.38 -6.16 27.97
CA ARG A 174 10.78 -6.75 26.76
C ARG A 174 9.52 -6.04 26.25
N ARG A 175 9.32 -4.76 26.59
CA ARG A 175 8.26 -3.94 25.98
C ARG A 175 8.60 -3.62 24.53
N TYR A 176 9.88 -3.32 24.26
CA TYR A 176 10.42 -3.19 22.91
C TYR A 176 11.17 -4.47 22.51
N TRP A 177 11.28 -4.74 21.24
CA TRP A 177 12.01 -5.89 20.71
C TRP A 177 11.52 -7.23 21.26
N LYS A 178 10.17 -7.38 21.35
CA LYS A 178 9.52 -8.60 21.88
C LYS A 178 9.79 -9.86 21.06
N HIS A 179 10.24 -9.69 19.82
CA HIS A 179 10.43 -10.75 18.84
C HIS A 179 11.81 -11.43 18.92
N ILE A 180 12.69 -10.90 19.80
CA ILE A 180 14.02 -11.47 20.09
C ILE A 180 14.27 -11.56 21.61
#